data_f4036c5381a3447a1be211dd56edb63b
#
_entry.id   f4036c5381a3447a1be211dd56edb63b
#
_cell.length_a   1.000
_cell.length_b   1.000
_cell.length_c   1.000
_cell.angle_alpha   90.00
_cell.angle_beta   90.00
_cell.angle_gamma   90.00
#
_symmetry.space_group_name_H-M   'P 1'
#
loop_
_entity.id
_entity.type
_entity.pdbx_description
1 polymer ?
#
loop_
_entity_poly.entity_id
_entity_poly.type
_entity_poly.pdbx_seq_one_letter_code
_entity_poly.pdbx_strand_id
1 'polypeptide(L)'
;MRKSSNLNIYKLKAHLVHLLTGSGILMSFFSIISILNNDKLLTFLFLIIALFIDVIDGNLARKYNVKKFSPNVDGVMLDSIVDYINYVFIPCIIIYKFDYVPEQFEIVVPILILSISLFSFSYLNIMTENYLYIGFPSIWNVIVIYLSILDLNVWNNLFIFFILIILKIIPIKVIHPMRYKNHKRKNSIIALGLIFISLILLLNSLSLNILDKFKQIFEITWYVLNAYFIIFVIWINLNFKKD
;
A
#
# COMPACT_ATOMS: atom_id res chain seq x y z
N MET A 1 37.13 -21.89 -10.25
CA MET A 1 36.98 -20.43 -10.45
C MET A 1 35.57 -19.97 -10.86
N ARG A 2 34.86 -20.53 -11.86
CA ARG A 2 33.50 -20.11 -12.27
C ARG A 2 32.43 -20.21 -11.16
N LYS A 3 32.49 -21.18 -10.24
CA LYS A 3 31.50 -21.36 -9.16
C LYS A 3 31.58 -20.27 -8.07
N SER A 4 32.78 -19.76 -7.75
CA SER A 4 32.99 -18.71 -6.75
C SER A 4 32.57 -17.31 -7.28
N SER A 5 32.81 -17.04 -8.57
CA SER A 5 32.40 -15.77 -9.19
C SER A 5 30.86 -15.65 -9.25
N ASN A 6 30.15 -16.73 -9.57
CA ASN A 6 28.69 -16.74 -9.56
C ASN A 6 28.12 -16.51 -8.15
N LEU A 7 28.71 -17.09 -7.12
CA LEU A 7 28.28 -16.91 -5.72
C LEU A 7 28.38 -15.44 -5.29
N ASN A 8 29.46 -14.75 -5.65
CA ASN A 8 29.66 -13.32 -5.33
C ASN A 8 28.62 -12.43 -6.04
N ILE A 9 28.27 -12.77 -7.27
CA ILE A 9 27.24 -12.04 -8.03
C ILE A 9 25.86 -12.18 -7.36
N TYR A 10 25.49 -13.38 -6.89
CA TYR A 10 24.21 -13.57 -6.18
C TYR A 10 24.17 -12.85 -4.83
N LYS A 11 25.28 -12.84 -4.08
CA LYS A 11 25.39 -12.05 -2.84
C LYS A 11 25.23 -10.56 -3.11
N LEU A 12 25.92 -10.03 -4.12
CA LEU A 12 25.79 -8.62 -4.52
C LEU A 12 24.34 -8.27 -4.87
N LYS A 13 23.69 -9.10 -5.70
CA LYS A 13 22.27 -8.89 -6.06
C LYS A 13 21.36 -8.91 -4.84
N ALA A 14 21.56 -9.81 -3.89
CA ALA A 14 20.80 -9.88 -2.65
C ALA A 14 20.96 -8.59 -1.82
N HIS A 15 22.18 -8.06 -1.69
CA HIS A 15 22.42 -6.80 -0.99
C HIS A 15 21.78 -5.59 -1.71
N LEU A 16 21.85 -5.56 -3.04
CA LEU A 16 21.18 -4.51 -3.82
C LEU A 16 19.66 -4.52 -3.64
N VAL A 17 19.04 -5.69 -3.46
CA VAL A 17 17.62 -5.76 -3.14
C VAL A 17 17.33 -5.16 -1.76
N HIS A 18 18.12 -5.46 -0.73
CA HIS A 18 17.96 -4.82 0.58
C HIS A 18 18.15 -3.30 0.52
N LEU A 19 19.08 -2.81 -0.29
CA LEU A 19 19.25 -1.37 -0.51
C LEU A 19 18.03 -0.76 -1.22
N LEU A 20 17.43 -1.49 -2.17
CA LEU A 20 16.21 -1.05 -2.84
C LEU A 20 15.05 -0.95 -1.84
N THR A 21 14.81 -2.00 -1.02
CA THR A 21 13.79 -1.95 0.06
C THR A 21 14.06 -0.77 0.99
N GLY A 22 15.32 -0.62 1.46
CA GLY A 22 15.72 0.50 2.32
C GLY A 22 15.54 1.88 1.67
N SER A 23 15.59 1.99 0.34
CA SER A 23 15.34 3.26 -0.35
C SER A 23 13.91 3.77 -0.21
N GLY A 24 12.95 2.90 0.13
CA GLY A 24 11.59 3.29 0.48
C GLY A 24 11.53 4.29 1.63
N ILE A 25 12.49 4.22 2.60
CA ILE A 25 12.56 5.18 3.71
C ILE A 25 12.96 6.59 3.23
N LEU A 26 13.74 6.69 2.15
CA LEU A 26 14.10 7.99 1.57
C LEU A 26 12.86 8.65 0.96
N MET A 27 11.99 7.87 0.33
CA MET A 27 10.72 8.37 -0.21
C MET A 27 9.81 8.84 0.91
N SER A 28 9.75 8.10 2.04
CA SER A 28 9.04 8.54 3.25
C SER A 28 9.56 9.88 3.74
N PHE A 29 10.88 10.04 3.83
CA PHE A 29 11.51 11.28 4.31
C PHE A 29 11.19 12.47 3.39
N PHE A 30 11.31 12.30 2.07
CA PHE A 30 10.92 13.34 1.11
C PHE A 30 9.42 13.65 1.15
N SER A 31 8.57 12.65 1.39
CA SER A 31 7.13 12.86 1.61
C SER A 31 6.89 13.76 2.83
N ILE A 32 7.59 13.53 3.95
CA ILE A 32 7.49 14.38 5.16
C ILE A 32 7.93 15.82 4.86
N ILE A 33 9.05 16.00 4.16
CA ILE A 33 9.51 17.35 3.76
C ILE A 33 8.44 18.05 2.91
N SER A 34 7.82 17.34 1.99
CA SER A 34 6.75 17.88 1.14
C SER A 34 5.50 18.25 1.97
N ILE A 35 5.13 17.41 2.95
CA ILE A 35 4.05 17.71 3.89
C ILE A 35 4.31 18.99 4.69
N LEU A 36 5.53 19.16 5.20
CA LEU A 36 5.93 20.36 5.94
C LEU A 36 5.87 21.63 5.08
N ASN A 37 6.14 21.50 3.80
CA ASN A 37 6.05 22.58 2.81
C ASN A 37 4.61 22.77 2.25
N ASN A 38 3.62 22.04 2.73
CA ASN A 38 2.24 22.01 2.21
C ASN A 38 2.14 21.64 0.73
N ASP A 39 3.11 20.91 0.18
CA ASP A 39 3.10 20.43 -1.20
C ASP A 39 2.42 19.06 -1.29
N LYS A 40 1.11 19.07 -1.53
CA LYS A 40 0.32 17.84 -1.68
C LYS A 40 0.80 17.00 -2.86
N LEU A 41 1.16 17.62 -3.98
CA LEU A 41 1.57 16.90 -5.18
C LEU A 41 2.83 16.07 -4.92
N LEU A 42 3.89 16.70 -4.43
CA LEU A 42 5.14 15.99 -4.13
C LEU A 42 4.96 14.96 -3.01
N THR A 43 4.12 15.26 -2.00
CA THR A 43 3.78 14.31 -0.93
C THR A 43 3.27 13.00 -1.52
N PHE A 44 2.27 13.05 -2.38
CA PHE A 44 1.67 11.86 -2.97
C PHE A 44 2.58 11.20 -4.02
N LEU A 45 3.36 11.97 -4.77
CA LEU A 45 4.33 11.40 -5.70
C LEU A 45 5.36 10.53 -4.98
N PHE A 46 5.95 11.01 -3.88
CA PHE A 46 6.90 10.21 -3.10
C PHE A 46 6.24 8.99 -2.48
N LEU A 47 4.99 9.09 -2.00
CA LEU A 47 4.23 7.96 -1.46
C LEU A 47 3.98 6.88 -2.54
N ILE A 48 3.66 7.28 -3.77
CA ILE A 48 3.47 6.36 -4.89
C ILE A 48 4.79 5.73 -5.32
N ILE A 49 5.89 6.49 -5.35
CA ILE A 49 7.22 5.94 -5.65
C ILE A 49 7.60 4.89 -4.61
N ALA A 50 7.33 5.13 -3.31
CA ALA A 50 7.54 4.15 -2.25
C ALA A 50 6.74 2.87 -2.50
N LEU A 51 5.46 2.99 -2.90
CA LEU A 51 4.62 1.85 -3.27
C LEU A 51 5.18 1.05 -4.46
N PHE A 52 5.72 1.73 -5.48
CA PHE A 52 6.39 1.05 -6.61
C PHE A 52 7.65 0.32 -6.18
N ILE A 53 8.45 0.89 -5.28
CA ILE A 53 9.65 0.24 -4.73
C ILE A 53 9.26 -1.07 -4.05
N ASP A 54 8.25 -1.08 -3.17
CA ASP A 54 7.75 -2.27 -2.48
C ASP A 54 7.26 -3.35 -3.45
N VAL A 55 6.48 -2.98 -4.47
CA VAL A 55 6.02 -3.93 -5.49
C VAL A 55 7.19 -4.61 -6.22
N ILE A 56 8.27 -3.89 -6.46
CA ILE A 56 9.44 -4.39 -7.21
C ILE A 56 10.34 -5.22 -6.31
N ASP A 57 10.65 -4.76 -5.11
CA ASP A 57 11.65 -5.39 -4.23
C ASP A 57 11.21 -6.77 -3.74
N GLY A 58 9.95 -6.96 -3.37
CA GLY A 58 9.42 -8.27 -3.02
C GLY A 58 9.48 -9.28 -4.16
N ASN A 59 9.35 -8.85 -5.43
CA ASN A 59 9.54 -9.71 -6.60
C ASN A 59 11.02 -10.06 -6.80
N LEU A 60 11.91 -9.08 -6.65
CA LEU A 60 13.36 -9.27 -6.77
C LEU A 60 13.91 -10.12 -5.63
N ALA A 61 13.42 -9.95 -4.41
CA ALA A 61 13.82 -10.75 -3.25
C ALA A 61 13.58 -12.25 -3.47
N ARG A 62 12.41 -12.60 -4.02
CA ARG A 62 12.10 -13.98 -4.41
C ARG A 62 12.96 -14.48 -5.56
N LYS A 63 13.14 -13.65 -6.61
CA LYS A 63 13.93 -14.00 -7.81
C LYS A 63 15.39 -14.29 -7.47
N TYR A 64 15.99 -13.51 -6.57
CA TYR A 64 17.41 -13.63 -6.22
C TYR A 64 17.66 -14.45 -4.94
N ASN A 65 16.63 -15.09 -4.37
CA ASN A 65 16.73 -15.88 -3.14
C ASN A 65 17.49 -15.14 -2.03
N VAL A 66 17.09 -13.89 -1.73
CA VAL A 66 17.78 -12.96 -0.83
C VAL A 66 18.05 -13.60 0.53
N LYS A 67 17.10 -14.31 1.11
CA LYS A 67 17.23 -15.02 2.38
C LYS A 67 18.44 -16.00 2.40
N LYS A 68 18.77 -16.62 1.24
CA LYS A 68 19.90 -17.56 1.11
C LYS A 68 21.23 -16.84 0.95
N PHE A 69 21.28 -15.75 0.19
CA PHE A 69 22.53 -15.10 -0.21
C PHE A 69 22.90 -13.89 0.64
N SER A 70 21.99 -13.39 1.48
CA SER A 70 22.21 -12.32 2.45
C SER A 70 21.56 -12.68 3.81
N PRO A 71 21.98 -13.77 4.47
CA PRO A 71 21.33 -14.29 5.68
C PRO A 71 21.50 -13.40 6.92
N ASN A 72 22.44 -12.46 6.89
CA ASN A 72 22.74 -11.57 8.02
C ASN A 72 21.77 -10.36 8.12
N VAL A 73 20.93 -10.15 7.10
CA VAL A 73 19.91 -9.11 7.09
C VAL A 73 18.54 -9.78 7.11
N ASP A 74 17.74 -9.50 8.12
CA ASP A 74 16.35 -9.92 8.14
C ASP A 74 15.54 -9.03 7.16
N GLY A 75 15.42 -9.51 5.92
CA GLY A 75 14.70 -8.79 4.88
C GLY A 75 13.20 -8.64 5.16
N VAL A 76 12.61 -9.57 5.94
CA VAL A 76 11.18 -9.48 6.31
C VAL A 76 10.97 -8.35 7.32
N MET A 77 11.86 -8.26 8.31
CA MET A 77 11.83 -7.18 9.30
C MET A 77 12.09 -5.83 8.64
N LEU A 78 13.08 -5.75 7.74
CA LEU A 78 13.39 -4.54 6.99
C LEU A 78 12.17 -4.04 6.18
N ASP A 79 11.55 -4.94 5.42
CA ASP A 79 10.33 -4.71 4.64
C ASP A 79 9.20 -4.21 5.56
N SER A 80 8.92 -4.92 6.66
CA SER A 80 7.87 -4.54 7.61
C SER A 80 8.06 -3.15 8.23
N ILE A 81 9.29 -2.73 8.52
CA ILE A 81 9.58 -1.39 9.05
C ILE A 81 9.30 -0.32 8.00
N VAL A 82 9.79 -0.52 6.78
CA VAL A 82 9.59 0.41 5.66
C VAL A 82 8.11 0.49 5.30
N ASP A 83 7.42 -0.64 5.27
CA ASP A 83 5.97 -0.74 5.01
C ASP A 83 5.15 -0.01 6.08
N TYR A 84 5.46 -0.21 7.37
CA TYR A 84 4.76 0.49 8.44
C TYR A 84 4.88 2.02 8.29
N ILE A 85 6.07 2.50 7.95
CA ILE A 85 6.29 3.93 7.75
C ILE A 85 5.51 4.45 6.54
N ASN A 86 5.61 3.78 5.38
CA ASN A 86 4.98 4.23 4.14
C ASN A 86 3.46 4.01 4.11
N TYR A 87 2.98 2.92 4.70
CA TYR A 87 1.57 2.52 4.58
C TYR A 87 0.71 2.99 5.74
N VAL A 88 1.33 3.36 6.89
CA VAL A 88 0.62 3.75 8.10
C VAL A 88 1.05 5.13 8.58
N PHE A 89 2.35 5.33 8.87
CA PHE A 89 2.83 6.52 9.54
C PHE A 89 2.68 7.78 8.68
N ILE A 90 3.16 7.75 7.43
CA ILE A 90 3.02 8.88 6.50
C ILE A 90 1.54 9.21 6.21
N PRO A 91 0.65 8.25 5.91
CA PRO A 91 -0.78 8.52 5.79
C PRO A 91 -1.40 9.20 7.02
N CYS A 92 -0.99 8.82 8.23
CA CYS A 92 -1.48 9.47 9.44
C CYS A 92 -1.07 10.96 9.52
N ILE A 93 0.17 11.28 9.10
CA ILE A 93 0.62 12.67 9.00
C ILE A 93 -0.17 13.43 7.92
N ILE A 94 -0.45 12.78 6.78
CA ILE A 94 -1.28 13.35 5.69
C ILE A 94 -2.69 13.66 6.20
N ILE A 95 -3.33 12.73 6.92
CA ILE A 95 -4.68 12.90 7.48
C ILE A 95 -4.72 14.12 8.41
N TYR A 96 -3.73 14.24 9.28
CA TYR A 96 -3.60 15.36 10.22
C TYR A 96 -3.32 16.70 9.53
N LYS A 97 -2.34 16.73 8.59
CA LYS A 97 -1.82 17.97 8.02
C LYS A 97 -2.70 18.57 6.93
N PHE A 98 -3.45 17.76 6.21
CA PHE A 98 -4.24 18.19 5.07
C PHE A 98 -5.75 18.14 5.33
N ASP A 99 -6.18 18.16 6.59
CA ASP A 99 -7.56 18.33 7.06
C ASP A 99 -8.52 17.28 6.44
N TYR A 100 -8.10 15.99 6.45
CA TYR A 100 -8.93 14.92 5.89
C TYR A 100 -10.16 14.59 6.72
N VAL A 101 -10.17 14.98 7.99
CA VAL A 101 -11.24 14.74 8.96
C VAL A 101 -11.57 16.03 9.71
N PRO A 102 -12.74 16.14 10.38
CA PRO A 102 -13.06 17.32 11.19
C PRO A 102 -12.02 17.55 12.30
N GLU A 103 -11.73 18.80 12.63
CA GLU A 103 -10.68 19.26 13.55
C GLU A 103 -10.65 18.46 14.87
N GLN A 104 -11.81 18.18 15.47
CA GLN A 104 -11.89 17.39 16.71
C GLN A 104 -11.41 15.94 16.58
N PHE A 105 -11.27 15.42 15.37
CA PHE A 105 -10.86 14.02 15.07
C PHE A 105 -9.47 13.92 14.44
N GLU A 106 -8.80 15.04 14.13
CA GLU A 106 -7.50 15.07 13.44
C GLU A 106 -6.39 14.34 14.18
N ILE A 107 -6.45 14.28 15.50
CA ILE A 107 -5.50 13.53 16.33
C ILE A 107 -6.04 12.12 16.61
N VAL A 108 -7.33 11.98 16.87
CA VAL A 108 -7.95 10.71 17.28
C VAL A 108 -7.85 9.67 16.19
N VAL A 109 -8.20 10.02 14.94
CA VAL A 109 -8.18 9.07 13.82
C VAL A 109 -6.76 8.56 13.53
N PRO A 110 -5.72 9.40 13.39
CA PRO A 110 -4.34 8.92 13.25
C PRO A 110 -3.88 8.02 14.40
N ILE A 111 -4.18 8.37 15.66
CA ILE A 111 -3.79 7.54 16.82
C ILE A 111 -4.44 6.15 16.73
N LEU A 112 -5.72 6.07 16.39
CA LEU A 112 -6.41 4.79 16.22
C LEU A 112 -5.79 3.96 15.07
N ILE A 113 -5.51 4.60 13.93
CA ILE A 113 -4.86 3.95 12.78
C ILE A 113 -3.46 3.43 13.15
N LEU A 114 -2.63 4.26 13.78
CA LEU A 114 -1.29 3.89 14.23
C LEU A 114 -1.34 2.69 15.18
N SER A 115 -2.19 2.77 16.22
CA SER A 115 -2.28 1.74 17.25
C SER A 115 -2.73 0.40 16.68
N ILE A 116 -3.84 0.38 15.93
CA ILE A 116 -4.40 -0.87 15.40
C ILE A 116 -3.48 -1.48 14.31
N SER A 117 -2.80 -0.64 13.54
CA SER A 117 -1.87 -1.12 12.52
C SER A 117 -0.59 -1.67 13.13
N LEU A 118 -0.09 -1.09 14.22
CA LEU A 118 1.05 -1.62 14.95
C LEU A 118 0.82 -3.08 15.39
N PHE A 119 -0.33 -3.36 16.00
CA PHE A 119 -0.70 -4.73 16.35
C PHE A 119 -0.78 -5.62 15.11
N SER A 120 -1.38 -5.12 14.02
CA SER A 120 -1.50 -5.87 12.77
C SER A 120 -0.14 -6.27 12.17
N PHE A 121 0.85 -5.39 12.19
CA PHE A 121 2.22 -5.70 11.75
C PHE A 121 2.97 -6.64 12.70
N SER A 122 2.56 -6.70 13.96
CA SER A 122 3.15 -7.58 14.97
C SER A 122 2.58 -8.99 14.97
N TYR A 123 1.43 -9.24 14.32
CA TYR A 123 0.84 -10.57 14.26
C TYR A 123 1.59 -11.49 13.30
N LEU A 124 2.02 -12.67 13.81
CA LEU A 124 2.75 -13.67 13.01
C LEU A 124 1.90 -14.30 11.89
N ASN A 125 0.59 -14.42 12.08
CA ASN A 125 -0.33 -15.12 11.18
C ASN A 125 -1.42 -14.19 10.62
N ILE A 126 -1.01 -13.00 10.14
CA ILE A 126 -1.95 -12.04 9.55
C ILE A 126 -2.45 -12.46 8.16
N MET A 127 -1.79 -13.41 7.54
CA MET A 127 -2.16 -13.98 6.24
C MET A 127 -2.39 -15.48 6.32
N THR A 128 -3.37 -15.98 5.58
CA THR A 128 -3.56 -17.41 5.33
C THR A 128 -2.50 -17.95 4.36
N GLU A 129 -2.38 -19.29 4.26
CA GLU A 129 -1.50 -19.96 3.28
C GLU A 129 -1.80 -19.61 1.82
N ASN A 130 -3.02 -19.17 1.53
CA ASN A 130 -3.45 -18.72 0.21
C ASN A 130 -3.24 -17.23 -0.04
N TYR A 131 -2.55 -16.51 0.88
CA TYR A 131 -2.31 -15.08 0.83
C TYR A 131 -3.61 -14.25 0.88
N LEU A 132 -4.53 -14.62 1.80
CA LEU A 132 -5.65 -13.79 2.22
C LEU A 132 -5.27 -13.11 3.53
N TYR A 133 -5.43 -11.79 3.60
CA TYR A 133 -5.34 -11.06 4.86
C TYR A 133 -6.53 -11.39 5.75
N ILE A 134 -6.30 -11.43 7.06
CA ILE A 134 -7.35 -11.51 8.08
C ILE A 134 -7.58 -10.09 8.61
N GLY A 135 -8.76 -9.54 8.33
CA GLY A 135 -9.09 -8.14 8.55
C GLY A 135 -8.65 -7.23 7.40
N PHE A 136 -9.06 -5.97 7.44
CA PHE A 136 -8.64 -4.97 6.46
C PHE A 136 -7.11 -4.78 6.50
N PRO A 137 -6.39 -4.86 5.38
CA PRO A 137 -4.94 -4.67 5.36
C PRO A 137 -4.56 -3.22 5.70
N SER A 138 -3.35 -3.03 6.25
CA SER A 138 -2.85 -1.69 6.63
C SER A 138 -2.36 -0.90 5.40
N ILE A 139 -3.22 -0.66 4.42
CA ILE A 139 -2.92 0.07 3.18
C ILE A 139 -3.46 1.52 3.22
N TRP A 140 -3.22 2.22 4.31
CA TRP A 140 -3.74 3.57 4.51
C TRP A 140 -3.21 4.58 3.49
N ASN A 141 -2.02 4.35 2.93
CA ASN A 141 -1.48 5.11 1.81
C ASN A 141 -2.41 5.08 0.58
N VAL A 142 -2.97 3.93 0.25
CA VAL A 142 -3.95 3.80 -0.85
C VAL A 142 -5.25 4.53 -0.50
N ILE A 143 -5.68 4.45 0.77
CA ILE A 143 -6.90 5.11 1.23
C ILE A 143 -6.79 6.63 1.11
N VAL A 144 -5.70 7.25 1.59
CA VAL A 144 -5.54 8.71 1.48
C VAL A 144 -5.43 9.17 0.01
N ILE A 145 -4.81 8.36 -0.86
CA ILE A 145 -4.80 8.61 -2.30
C ILE A 145 -6.23 8.57 -2.87
N TYR A 146 -7.02 7.57 -2.50
CA TYR A 146 -8.41 7.43 -2.95
C TYR A 146 -9.29 8.58 -2.48
N LEU A 147 -9.14 8.99 -1.21
CA LEU A 147 -9.88 10.13 -0.68
C LEU A 147 -9.50 11.45 -1.38
N SER A 148 -8.23 11.60 -1.79
CA SER A 148 -7.78 12.76 -2.60
C SER A 148 -8.36 12.75 -4.02
N ILE A 149 -8.58 11.57 -4.61
CA ILE A 149 -9.21 11.43 -5.94
C ILE A 149 -10.71 11.72 -5.85
N LEU A 150 -11.37 11.22 -4.79
CA LEU A 150 -12.81 11.32 -4.59
C LEU A 150 -13.25 12.72 -4.13
N ASP A 151 -12.34 13.49 -3.55
CA ASP A 151 -12.57 14.85 -3.03
C ASP A 151 -13.85 14.97 -2.18
N LEU A 152 -14.00 14.04 -1.22
CA LEU A 152 -15.16 13.98 -0.33
C LEU A 152 -15.03 15.00 0.79
N ASN A 153 -16.18 15.39 1.38
CA ASN A 153 -16.17 16.22 2.58
C ASN A 153 -15.58 15.45 3.80
N VAL A 154 -15.09 16.20 4.77
CA VAL A 154 -14.36 15.68 5.96
C VAL A 154 -15.19 14.69 6.79
N TRP A 155 -16.52 14.83 6.84
CA TRP A 155 -17.40 13.90 7.56
C TRP A 155 -17.55 12.55 6.86
N ASN A 156 -17.61 12.55 5.51
CA ASN A 156 -17.62 11.32 4.73
C ASN A 156 -16.29 10.59 4.85
N ASN A 157 -15.16 11.31 4.84
CA ASN A 157 -13.86 10.74 5.09
C ASN A 157 -13.77 10.10 6.47
N LEU A 158 -14.25 10.80 7.50
CA LEU A 158 -14.31 10.29 8.87
C LEU A 158 -15.09 8.98 8.95
N PHE A 159 -16.27 8.93 8.32
CA PHE A 159 -17.10 7.73 8.26
C PHE A 159 -16.37 6.56 7.59
N ILE A 160 -15.67 6.81 6.48
CA ILE A 160 -14.87 5.81 5.78
C ILE A 160 -13.74 5.29 6.70
N PHE A 161 -12.99 6.18 7.37
CA PHE A 161 -11.93 5.75 8.30
C PHE A 161 -12.48 4.87 9.42
N PHE A 162 -13.60 5.23 10.04
CA PHE A 162 -14.20 4.40 11.10
C PHE A 162 -14.64 3.02 10.58
N ILE A 163 -15.26 2.95 9.41
CA ILE A 163 -15.61 1.66 8.79
C ILE A 163 -14.35 0.82 8.59
N LEU A 164 -13.28 1.37 8.02
CA LEU A 164 -12.06 0.62 7.74
C LEU A 164 -11.33 0.19 9.01
N ILE A 165 -11.35 1.01 10.08
CA ILE A 165 -10.83 0.66 11.41
C ILE A 165 -11.63 -0.52 11.99
N ILE A 166 -12.96 -0.51 11.89
CA ILE A 166 -13.82 -1.63 12.33
C ILE A 166 -13.53 -2.89 11.49
N LEU A 167 -13.46 -2.77 10.16
CA LEU A 167 -13.16 -3.89 9.27
C LEU A 167 -11.76 -4.49 9.50
N LYS A 168 -10.85 -3.73 10.10
CA LYS A 168 -9.53 -4.24 10.48
C LYS A 168 -9.58 -5.17 11.70
N ILE A 169 -10.55 -4.96 12.60
CA ILE A 169 -10.76 -5.79 13.80
C ILE A 169 -11.57 -7.05 13.45
N ILE A 170 -12.51 -6.94 12.53
CA ILE A 170 -13.35 -8.06 12.10
C ILE A 170 -12.53 -9.01 11.23
N PRO A 171 -12.55 -10.34 11.48
CA PRO A 171 -11.74 -11.30 10.73
C PRO A 171 -12.29 -11.60 9.32
N ILE A 172 -12.51 -10.57 8.52
CA ILE A 172 -12.83 -10.69 7.09
C ILE A 172 -11.59 -11.16 6.32
N LYS A 173 -11.82 -11.95 5.28
CA LYS A 173 -10.73 -12.40 4.37
C LYS A 173 -10.62 -11.43 3.21
N VAL A 174 -9.48 -10.72 3.12
CA VAL A 174 -9.19 -9.77 2.05
C VAL A 174 -8.05 -10.30 1.19
N ILE A 175 -8.22 -10.31 -0.13
CA ILE A 175 -7.19 -10.83 -1.04
C ILE A 175 -5.94 -9.94 -1.05
N HIS A 176 -4.77 -10.58 -1.09
CA HIS A 176 -3.56 -9.87 -1.49
C HIS A 176 -3.50 -9.82 -3.02
N PRO A 177 -3.63 -8.64 -3.66
CA PRO A 177 -3.84 -8.57 -5.12
C PRO A 177 -2.76 -9.28 -5.94
N MET A 178 -1.50 -9.23 -5.48
CA MET A 178 -0.36 -9.76 -6.23
C MET A 178 0.12 -11.14 -5.76
N ARG A 179 -0.37 -11.65 -4.61
CA ARG A 179 0.12 -12.93 -4.03
C ARG A 179 -0.95 -14.00 -3.97
N TYR A 180 -2.24 -13.65 -3.97
CA TYR A 180 -3.34 -14.62 -3.90
C TYR A 180 -3.20 -15.69 -4.98
N LYS A 181 -3.13 -16.97 -4.58
CA LYS A 181 -2.75 -18.07 -5.46
C LYS A 181 -3.73 -18.24 -6.62
N ASN A 182 -5.03 -18.17 -6.35
CA ASN A 182 -6.05 -18.28 -7.37
C ASN A 182 -6.15 -16.97 -8.17
N HIS A 183 -6.06 -17.08 -9.49
CA HIS A 183 -6.12 -15.92 -10.41
C HIS A 183 -5.00 -14.88 -10.24
N LYS A 184 -3.83 -15.27 -9.69
CA LYS A 184 -2.70 -14.38 -9.39
C LYS A 184 -2.37 -13.42 -10.56
N ARG A 185 -2.22 -13.94 -11.78
CA ARG A 185 -1.86 -13.11 -12.94
C ARG A 185 -2.92 -12.05 -13.26
N LYS A 186 -4.19 -12.43 -13.25
CA LYS A 186 -5.32 -11.51 -13.49
C LYS A 186 -5.37 -10.43 -12.42
N ASN A 187 -5.34 -10.81 -11.15
CA ASN A 187 -5.38 -9.87 -10.03
C ASN A 187 -4.20 -8.90 -10.03
N SER A 188 -2.99 -9.39 -10.36
CA SER A 188 -1.80 -8.53 -10.47
C SER A 188 -1.93 -7.49 -11.59
N ILE A 189 -2.47 -7.87 -12.76
CA ILE A 189 -2.68 -6.93 -13.88
C ILE A 189 -3.70 -5.86 -13.48
N ILE A 190 -4.82 -6.26 -12.85
CA ILE A 190 -5.85 -5.34 -12.39
C ILE A 190 -5.29 -4.38 -11.33
N ALA A 191 -4.52 -4.89 -10.36
CA ALA A 191 -3.92 -4.07 -9.32
C ALA A 191 -2.91 -3.05 -9.88
N LEU A 192 -2.05 -3.45 -10.82
CA LEU A 192 -1.14 -2.52 -11.50
C LEU A 192 -1.89 -1.48 -12.31
N GLY A 193 -2.96 -1.88 -12.99
CA GLY A 193 -3.86 -0.97 -13.70
C GLY A 193 -4.51 0.05 -12.75
N LEU A 194 -4.98 -0.39 -11.58
CA LEU A 194 -5.53 0.49 -10.54
C LEU A 194 -4.49 1.50 -10.04
N ILE A 195 -3.26 1.06 -9.74
CA ILE A 195 -2.18 1.96 -9.30
C ILE A 195 -1.92 3.01 -10.37
N PHE A 196 -1.83 2.61 -11.64
CA PHE A 196 -1.56 3.51 -12.75
C PHE A 196 -2.72 4.52 -12.96
N ILE A 197 -3.96 4.06 -12.97
CA ILE A 197 -5.14 4.93 -13.13
C ILE A 197 -5.28 5.86 -11.93
N SER A 198 -5.05 5.37 -10.69
CA SER A 198 -5.07 6.21 -9.50
C SER A 198 -4.02 7.32 -9.56
N LEU A 199 -2.80 7.03 -10.06
CA LEU A 199 -1.78 8.05 -10.29
C LEU A 199 -2.28 9.13 -11.26
N ILE A 200 -2.86 8.75 -12.39
CA ILE A 200 -3.38 9.68 -13.38
C ILE A 200 -4.49 10.55 -12.80
N LEU A 201 -5.48 9.95 -12.12
CA LEU A 201 -6.59 10.67 -11.51
C LEU A 201 -6.11 11.60 -10.40
N LEU A 202 -5.16 11.16 -9.59
CA LEU A 202 -4.56 12.00 -8.54
C LEU A 202 -3.81 13.21 -9.13
N LEU A 203 -3.00 13.01 -10.15
CA LEU A 203 -2.31 14.11 -10.83
C LEU A 203 -3.31 15.12 -11.43
N ASN A 204 -4.42 14.62 -11.95
CA ASN A 204 -5.47 15.48 -12.48
C ASN A 204 -6.23 16.24 -11.36
N SER A 205 -6.49 15.61 -10.21
CA SER A 205 -7.16 16.26 -9.07
C SER A 205 -6.29 17.35 -8.42
N LEU A 206 -4.95 17.19 -8.46
CA LEU A 206 -3.98 18.11 -7.88
C LEU A 206 -3.52 19.23 -8.84
N SER A 207 -4.28 19.57 -9.88
CA SER A 207 -4.10 20.74 -10.76
C SER A 207 -3.32 20.57 -12.07
N LEU A 208 -2.97 19.39 -12.49
CA LEU A 208 -2.24 19.24 -13.76
C LEU A 208 -3.14 19.17 -15.00
N ASN A 209 -4.48 19.10 -14.86
CA ASN A 209 -5.49 19.08 -15.96
C ASN A 209 -5.05 18.28 -17.21
N ILE A 210 -4.28 17.19 -16.98
CA ILE A 210 -3.56 16.46 -18.03
C ILE A 210 -4.53 15.78 -18.99
N LEU A 211 -5.80 15.53 -18.57
CA LEU A 211 -6.67 14.60 -19.28
C LEU A 211 -8.16 14.98 -19.27
N ASP A 212 -8.53 16.24 -19.34
CA ASP A 212 -9.95 16.67 -19.30
C ASP A 212 -10.85 15.90 -20.27
N LYS A 213 -10.37 15.58 -21.46
CA LYS A 213 -11.13 14.78 -22.45
C LYS A 213 -11.33 13.32 -22.07
N PHE A 214 -10.44 12.74 -21.29
CA PHE A 214 -10.45 11.30 -20.94
C PHE A 214 -10.76 11.04 -19.48
N LYS A 215 -10.87 12.09 -18.65
CA LYS A 215 -11.10 12.00 -17.20
C LYS A 215 -12.24 11.04 -16.88
N GLN A 216 -13.39 11.21 -17.52
CA GLN A 216 -14.58 10.39 -17.29
C GLN A 216 -14.33 8.89 -17.58
N ILE A 217 -13.58 8.57 -18.64
CA ILE A 217 -13.24 7.18 -18.99
C ILE A 217 -12.34 6.57 -17.91
N PHE A 218 -11.34 7.32 -17.43
CA PHE A 218 -10.47 6.87 -16.36
C PHE A 218 -11.21 6.68 -15.04
N GLU A 219 -12.12 7.60 -14.67
CA GLU A 219 -12.97 7.47 -13.49
C GLU A 219 -13.86 6.23 -13.55
N ILE A 220 -14.59 6.03 -14.65
CA ILE A 220 -15.44 4.85 -14.85
C ILE A 220 -14.59 3.56 -14.75
N THR A 221 -13.46 3.53 -15.43
CA THR A 221 -12.56 2.36 -15.39
C THR A 221 -12.06 2.10 -13.98
N TRP A 222 -11.69 3.14 -13.24
CA TRP A 222 -11.24 3.06 -11.86
C TRP A 222 -12.33 2.49 -10.95
N TYR A 223 -13.58 2.96 -11.07
CA TYR A 223 -14.71 2.42 -10.31
C TYR A 223 -14.97 0.95 -10.63
N VAL A 224 -14.94 0.56 -11.90
CA VAL A 224 -15.14 -0.84 -12.33
C VAL A 224 -14.07 -1.77 -11.75
N LEU A 225 -12.81 -1.36 -11.80
CA LEU A 225 -11.71 -2.17 -11.26
C LEU A 225 -11.76 -2.28 -9.73
N ASN A 226 -12.14 -1.22 -9.03
CA ASN A 226 -12.35 -1.28 -7.58
C ASN A 226 -13.54 -2.17 -7.22
N ALA A 227 -14.67 -2.05 -7.95
CA ALA A 227 -15.84 -2.90 -7.76
C ALA A 227 -15.49 -4.39 -7.93
N TYR A 228 -14.62 -4.74 -8.88
CA TYR A 228 -14.14 -6.11 -9.05
C TYR A 228 -13.49 -6.64 -7.75
N PHE A 229 -12.60 -5.89 -7.10
CA PHE A 229 -11.97 -6.33 -5.86
C PHE A 229 -12.96 -6.40 -4.70
N ILE A 230 -13.87 -5.44 -4.57
CA ILE A 230 -14.90 -5.43 -3.52
C ILE A 230 -15.81 -6.66 -3.67
N ILE A 231 -16.34 -6.90 -4.87
CA ILE A 231 -17.21 -8.06 -5.15
C ILE A 231 -16.44 -9.36 -4.89
N PHE A 232 -15.17 -9.43 -5.26
CA PHE A 232 -14.35 -10.61 -5.05
C PHE A 232 -14.09 -10.87 -3.56
N VAL A 233 -13.86 -9.84 -2.75
CA VAL A 233 -13.75 -9.96 -1.29
C VAL A 233 -15.06 -10.45 -0.69
N ILE A 234 -16.21 -9.90 -1.09
CA ILE A 234 -17.54 -10.35 -0.63
C ILE A 234 -17.76 -11.82 -1.00
N TRP A 235 -17.49 -12.18 -2.25
CA TRP A 235 -17.64 -13.56 -2.74
C TRP A 235 -16.79 -14.56 -1.95
N ILE A 236 -15.52 -14.22 -1.64
CA ILE A 236 -14.65 -15.07 -0.82
C ILE A 236 -15.26 -15.26 0.57
N ASN A 237 -15.71 -14.20 1.23
CA ASN A 237 -16.24 -14.31 2.59
C ASN A 237 -17.58 -15.07 2.66
N LEU A 238 -18.40 -15.02 1.60
CA LEU A 238 -19.64 -15.79 1.52
C LEU A 238 -19.40 -17.29 1.24
N ASN A 239 -18.39 -17.62 0.42
CA ASN A 239 -18.15 -18.99 -0.06
C ASN A 239 -17.05 -19.74 0.71
N PHE A 240 -16.27 -19.04 1.55
CA PHE A 240 -15.30 -19.71 2.39
C PHE A 240 -16.05 -20.38 3.56
N LYS A 241 -16.34 -21.70 3.42
CA LYS A 241 -16.71 -22.52 4.56
C LYS A 241 -15.58 -22.43 5.59
N LYS A 242 -15.93 -22.29 6.86
CA LYS A 242 -14.99 -22.38 7.99
C LYS A 242 -14.31 -23.76 7.90
N ASP A 243 -13.05 -23.80 7.43
CA ASP A 243 -12.15 -24.91 7.69
C ASP A 243 -11.52 -24.70 9.06
#